data_d8f12d6fcc8d077a223e8ca13dec7138
#
_entry.id   d8f12d6fcc8d077a223e8ca13dec7138
#
_cell.length_a   1.000
_cell.length_b   1.000
_cell.length_c   1.000
_cell.angle_alpha   90.00
_cell.angle_beta   90.00
_cell.angle_gamma   90.00
#
_symmetry.space_group_name_H-M   'P 1'
#
loop_
_entity.id
_entity.type
_entity.pdbx_description
1 polymer ?
#
loop_
_entity_poly.entity_id
_entity_poly.type
_entity_poly.pdbx_seq_one_letter_code
_entity_poly.pdbx_strand_id
1 'polypeptide(L)'
;EIITEERLYKAVPPLYSLTNDKHNTKLLKGKEFLFDKNEYYDMYHKIIAENVNVQDVYPTSKKRAEYINFTKKELYAWLKKNQMYSYHLTNLSKKSACRPDVLESICWELLQPNCLFDEKTGKPLAGYKWEPKFKKAIEQDYPEMTYDMENHSLSGSLNGDLVTVIIDSIFLKNATKFMNVMAQNDTIFVRFCNKSDGDIPKDAPIMTMGQFFDFTGEKYDIDVEQRFKGVGEVPTDLLFRSTMNPALRKLYKITMDDVPEAMRILTILHGDNASHDRKLLIENDKFTLEDIDN
;
A
#
# COMPACT_ATOMS: atom_id res chain seq x y z
N GLU A 1 -30.96 6.48 27.78
CA GLU A 1 -32.21 5.94 27.17
C GLU A 1 -32.09 5.77 25.65
N ILE A 2 -31.80 6.85 24.88
CA ILE A 2 -31.72 6.76 23.40
C ILE A 2 -30.61 5.78 22.95
N ILE A 3 -29.45 5.77 23.60
CA ILE A 3 -28.33 4.88 23.29
C ILE A 3 -28.63 3.46 23.77
N THR A 4 -29.20 3.29 24.98
CA THR A 4 -29.58 1.99 25.54
C THR A 4 -30.68 1.30 24.74
N GLU A 5 -31.56 2.07 24.09
CA GLU A 5 -32.58 1.57 23.18
C GLU A 5 -32.06 1.39 21.73
N GLU A 6 -30.75 1.61 21.54
CA GLU A 6 -30.06 1.43 20.23
C GLU A 6 -30.66 2.27 19.09
N ARG A 7 -31.17 3.47 19.40
CA ARG A 7 -31.82 4.37 18.44
C ARG A 7 -30.92 5.49 17.91
N LEU A 8 -29.66 5.55 18.36
CA LEU A 8 -28.73 6.59 17.93
C LEU A 8 -27.86 6.09 16.79
N TYR A 9 -27.84 6.85 15.70
CA TYR A 9 -27.05 6.56 14.51
C TYR A 9 -26.24 7.79 14.10
N LYS A 10 -25.01 7.57 13.68
CA LYS A 10 -24.15 8.56 13.03
C LYS A 10 -24.26 8.38 11.52
N ALA A 11 -24.70 9.41 10.80
CA ALA A 11 -24.58 9.45 9.34
C ALA A 11 -23.14 9.75 8.95
N VAL A 12 -22.61 9.01 7.96
CA VAL A 12 -21.25 9.16 7.49
C VAL A 12 -21.27 10.09 6.27
N PRO A 13 -20.53 11.20 6.29
CA PRO A 13 -20.33 12.00 5.09
C PRO A 13 -19.41 11.26 4.11
N PRO A 14 -19.46 11.59 2.80
CA PRO A 14 -18.56 11.00 1.82
C PRO A 14 -17.13 11.50 2.02
N LEU A 15 -16.15 10.65 1.75
CA LEU A 15 -14.74 11.04 1.72
C LEU A 15 -14.30 11.48 0.32
N TYR A 16 -14.90 10.88 -0.73
CA TYR A 16 -14.58 11.17 -2.12
C TYR A 16 -15.85 11.40 -2.93
N SER A 17 -15.86 12.41 -3.82
CA SER A 17 -16.76 12.46 -4.96
C SER A 17 -16.10 11.85 -6.19
N LEU A 18 -16.92 11.22 -7.05
CA LEU A 18 -16.43 10.51 -8.22
C LEU A 18 -16.91 11.23 -9.50
N THR A 19 -16.01 11.30 -10.48
CA THR A 19 -16.37 11.67 -11.84
C THR A 19 -16.95 10.47 -12.59
N ASN A 20 -17.58 10.72 -13.73
CA ASN A 20 -17.99 9.65 -14.66
C ASN A 20 -16.74 9.05 -15.32
N ASP A 21 -16.24 7.96 -14.76
CA ASP A 21 -15.05 7.28 -15.25
C ASP A 21 -15.31 6.57 -16.59
N LYS A 22 -14.44 6.83 -17.56
CA LYS A 22 -14.50 6.24 -18.92
C LYS A 22 -14.15 4.74 -18.91
N HIS A 23 -13.36 4.27 -17.94
CA HIS A 23 -12.82 2.92 -17.92
C HIS A 23 -13.65 1.93 -17.10
N ASN A 24 -14.52 2.42 -16.21
CA ASN A 24 -15.16 1.59 -15.18
C ASN A 24 -16.64 1.81 -15.00
N THR A 25 -17.32 2.24 -16.04
CA THR A 25 -18.74 2.60 -16.04
C THR A 25 -19.68 1.52 -15.48
N LYS A 26 -19.31 0.23 -15.55
CA LYS A 26 -20.16 -0.85 -15.03
C LYS A 26 -20.09 -0.98 -13.51
N LEU A 27 -18.89 -0.89 -12.93
CA LEU A 27 -18.67 -1.03 -11.47
C LEU A 27 -19.01 0.24 -10.70
N LEU A 28 -18.75 1.40 -11.32
CA LEU A 28 -19.05 2.72 -10.75
C LEU A 28 -20.43 3.23 -11.11
N LYS A 29 -21.19 2.50 -11.96
CA LYS A 29 -22.51 2.94 -12.40
C LYS A 29 -23.45 3.22 -11.22
N GLY A 30 -23.86 4.47 -11.07
CA GLY A 30 -24.71 4.94 -9.99
C GLY A 30 -23.99 5.22 -8.66
N LYS A 31 -22.67 5.09 -8.61
CA LYS A 31 -21.86 5.57 -7.50
C LYS A 31 -21.36 6.98 -7.80
N GLU A 32 -21.73 7.92 -6.95
CA GLU A 32 -21.33 9.33 -7.05
C GLU A 32 -20.27 9.69 -6.00
N PHE A 33 -20.11 8.84 -5.00
CA PHE A 33 -19.20 9.07 -3.89
C PHE A 33 -18.77 7.76 -3.21
N LEU A 34 -17.65 7.82 -2.47
CA LEU A 34 -17.16 6.77 -1.59
C LEU A 34 -17.01 7.31 -0.17
N PHE A 35 -17.30 6.48 0.81
CA PHE A 35 -17.36 6.90 2.21
C PHE A 35 -16.03 6.84 2.94
N ASP A 36 -15.12 5.95 2.52
CA ASP A 36 -13.84 5.76 3.18
C ASP A 36 -12.76 5.21 2.22
N LYS A 37 -11.50 5.23 2.68
CA LYS A 37 -10.34 4.71 1.93
C LYS A 37 -10.46 3.21 1.62
N ASN A 38 -11.05 2.43 2.52
CA ASN A 38 -11.19 0.97 2.30
C ASN A 38 -12.16 0.70 1.14
N GLU A 39 -13.25 1.49 1.06
CA GLU A 39 -14.20 1.40 -0.05
C GLU A 39 -13.54 1.80 -1.38
N TYR A 40 -12.67 2.81 -1.36
CA TYR A 40 -11.87 3.21 -2.51
C TYR A 40 -10.95 2.07 -2.98
N TYR A 41 -10.11 1.53 -2.10
CA TYR A 41 -9.21 0.44 -2.45
C TYR A 41 -9.95 -0.85 -2.85
N ASP A 42 -11.06 -1.17 -2.20
CA ASP A 42 -11.89 -2.31 -2.56
C ASP A 42 -12.43 -2.18 -3.99
N MET A 43 -12.88 -1.00 -4.36
CA MET A 43 -13.35 -0.70 -5.71
C MET A 43 -12.21 -0.75 -6.72
N TYR A 44 -11.07 -0.13 -6.44
CA TYR A 44 -9.88 -0.13 -7.27
C TYR A 44 -9.40 -1.57 -7.57
N HIS A 45 -9.30 -2.41 -6.54
CA HIS A 45 -8.91 -3.81 -6.72
C HIS A 45 -9.93 -4.59 -7.57
N LYS A 46 -11.21 -4.33 -7.41
CA LYS A 46 -12.26 -4.93 -8.26
C LYS A 46 -12.11 -4.52 -9.72
N ILE A 47 -11.82 -3.25 -9.97
CA ILE A 47 -11.59 -2.71 -11.32
C ILE A 47 -10.41 -3.42 -11.97
N ILE A 48 -9.27 -3.52 -11.29
CA ILE A 48 -8.10 -4.24 -11.82
C ILE A 48 -8.45 -5.70 -12.10
N ALA A 49 -9.06 -6.39 -11.13
CA ALA A 49 -9.42 -7.81 -11.28
C ALA A 49 -10.45 -8.08 -12.40
N GLU A 50 -11.24 -7.06 -12.80
CA GLU A 50 -12.13 -7.14 -13.97
C GLU A 50 -11.38 -6.95 -15.30
N ASN A 51 -10.35 -6.12 -15.33
CA ASN A 51 -9.77 -5.59 -16.55
C ASN A 51 -8.36 -6.10 -16.89
N VAL A 52 -7.69 -6.79 -15.96
CA VAL A 52 -6.31 -7.25 -16.13
C VAL A 52 -6.20 -8.77 -15.94
N ASN A 53 -5.43 -9.41 -16.80
CA ASN A 53 -4.94 -10.78 -16.63
C ASN A 53 -3.54 -10.71 -16.03
N VAL A 54 -3.26 -11.51 -15.01
CA VAL A 54 -1.96 -11.56 -14.33
C VAL A 54 -1.50 -12.99 -14.17
N GLN A 55 -0.22 -13.20 -14.41
CA GLN A 55 0.51 -14.43 -14.08
C GLN A 55 1.58 -14.11 -13.04
N ASP A 56 1.59 -14.86 -11.95
CA ASP A 56 2.72 -14.87 -11.03
C ASP A 56 3.89 -15.67 -11.63
N VAL A 57 5.12 -15.19 -11.47
CA VAL A 57 6.30 -15.77 -12.09
C VAL A 57 7.26 -16.23 -11.02
N TYR A 58 7.32 -17.56 -10.81
CA TYR A 58 8.22 -18.16 -9.84
C TYR A 58 9.54 -18.55 -10.52
N PRO A 59 10.68 -18.02 -10.09
CA PRO A 59 11.99 -18.50 -10.56
C PRO A 59 12.26 -19.87 -9.96
N THR A 60 11.94 -20.94 -10.68
CA THR A 60 12.39 -22.28 -10.32
C THR A 60 13.82 -22.47 -10.77
N SER A 61 14.75 -22.75 -9.82
CA SER A 61 16.16 -23.12 -9.97
C SER A 61 16.74 -23.07 -11.41
N LYS A 62 17.48 -22.01 -11.66
CA LYS A 62 18.49 -21.79 -12.72
C LYS A 62 18.07 -21.87 -14.19
N LYS A 63 16.90 -22.41 -14.59
CA LYS A 63 16.53 -22.47 -16.04
C LYS A 63 15.04 -22.49 -16.39
N ARG A 64 14.11 -22.49 -15.43
CA ARG A 64 12.69 -22.55 -15.73
C ARG A 64 11.90 -21.65 -14.79
N ALA A 65 11.10 -20.75 -15.34
CA ALA A 65 10.09 -20.02 -14.58
C ALA A 65 8.78 -20.81 -14.63
N GLU A 66 8.10 -20.94 -13.50
CA GLU A 66 6.70 -21.38 -13.45
C GLU A 66 5.80 -20.16 -13.56
N TYR A 67 4.75 -20.27 -14.37
CA TYR A 67 3.78 -19.21 -14.60
C TYR A 67 2.42 -19.67 -14.09
N ILE A 68 1.91 -19.01 -13.08
CA ILE A 68 0.63 -19.32 -12.47
C ILE A 68 -0.36 -18.21 -12.78
N ASN A 69 -1.40 -18.54 -13.56
CA ASN A 69 -2.48 -17.60 -13.86
C ASN A 69 -3.33 -17.34 -12.63
N PHE A 70 -3.54 -16.10 -12.29
CA PHE A 70 -4.54 -15.73 -11.30
C PHE A 70 -5.95 -15.83 -11.88
N THR A 71 -6.84 -16.49 -11.17
CA THR A 71 -8.28 -16.27 -11.35
C THR A 71 -8.64 -14.88 -10.85
N LYS A 72 -9.78 -14.33 -11.30
CA LYS A 72 -10.28 -13.03 -10.82
C LYS A 72 -10.32 -12.93 -9.29
N LYS A 73 -10.75 -14.00 -8.60
CA LYS A 73 -10.85 -14.03 -7.14
C LYS A 73 -9.48 -14.04 -6.46
N GLU A 74 -8.53 -14.79 -7.00
CA GLU A 74 -7.15 -14.83 -6.51
C GLU A 74 -6.44 -13.51 -6.74
N LEU A 75 -6.59 -12.92 -7.93
CA LEU A 75 -6.03 -11.59 -8.22
C LEU A 75 -6.58 -10.53 -7.25
N TYR A 76 -7.90 -10.50 -7.01
CA TYR A 76 -8.47 -9.57 -6.04
C TYR A 76 -7.91 -9.78 -4.63
N ALA A 77 -7.79 -11.02 -4.17
CA ALA A 77 -7.21 -11.34 -2.86
C ALA A 77 -5.73 -10.93 -2.76
N TRP A 78 -4.96 -11.17 -3.83
CA TRP A 78 -3.57 -10.78 -3.93
C TRP A 78 -3.39 -9.26 -3.94
N LEU A 79 -4.20 -8.52 -4.68
CA LEU A 79 -4.21 -7.05 -4.68
C LEU A 79 -4.50 -6.49 -3.28
N LYS A 80 -5.49 -7.04 -2.60
CA LYS A 80 -5.84 -6.63 -1.23
C LYS A 80 -4.70 -6.89 -0.24
N LYS A 81 -4.02 -8.03 -0.35
CA LYS A 81 -2.85 -8.37 0.45
C LYS A 81 -1.70 -7.38 0.25
N ASN A 82 -1.52 -6.89 -0.98
CA ASN A 82 -0.43 -6.02 -1.39
C ASN A 82 -0.84 -4.53 -1.51
N GLN A 83 -1.97 -4.14 -0.94
CA GLN A 83 -2.50 -2.78 -1.02
C GLN A 83 -1.49 -1.68 -0.65
N MET A 84 -0.60 -1.95 0.32
CA MET A 84 0.40 -1.01 0.80
C MET A 84 1.75 -1.10 0.08
N TYR A 85 1.88 -1.97 -0.92
CA TYR A 85 3.15 -2.21 -1.61
C TYR A 85 3.70 -0.95 -2.27
N SER A 86 2.93 -0.38 -3.19
CA SER A 86 3.31 0.84 -3.91
C SER A 86 3.53 2.03 -2.97
N TYR A 87 2.68 2.20 -1.97
CA TYR A 87 2.82 3.25 -0.96
C TYR A 87 4.17 3.18 -0.22
N HIS A 88 4.54 2.01 0.31
CA HIS A 88 5.80 1.85 1.02
C HIS A 88 7.02 1.98 0.11
N LEU A 89 6.93 1.47 -1.14
CA LEU A 89 7.99 1.62 -2.13
C LEU A 89 8.22 3.09 -2.49
N THR A 90 7.15 3.84 -2.78
CA THR A 90 7.22 5.28 -3.07
C THR A 90 7.79 6.08 -1.90
N ASN A 91 7.39 5.77 -0.67
CA ASN A 91 7.92 6.43 0.52
C ASN A 91 9.41 6.13 0.73
N LEU A 92 9.83 4.90 0.49
CA LEU A 92 11.24 4.53 0.56
C LEU A 92 12.05 5.27 -0.52
N SER A 93 11.55 5.35 -1.75
CA SER A 93 12.15 6.08 -2.86
C SER A 93 12.37 7.56 -2.53
N LYS A 94 11.35 8.23 -1.99
CA LYS A 94 11.48 9.64 -1.55
C LYS A 94 12.54 9.85 -0.47
N LYS A 95 12.65 8.92 0.48
CA LYS A 95 13.59 9.04 1.61
C LYS A 95 15.03 8.70 1.25
N SER A 96 15.23 7.76 0.33
CA SER A 96 16.56 7.32 -0.10
C SER A 96 17.07 8.04 -1.35
N ALA A 97 16.23 8.89 -1.96
CA ALA A 97 16.49 9.54 -3.24
C ALA A 97 16.94 8.54 -4.34
N CYS A 98 16.35 7.35 -4.31
CA CYS A 98 16.68 6.26 -5.21
C CYS A 98 15.42 5.80 -5.95
N ARG A 99 15.60 5.29 -7.16
CA ARG A 99 14.50 4.82 -8.01
C ARG A 99 13.76 3.63 -7.39
N PRO A 100 12.41 3.55 -7.56
CA PRO A 100 11.61 2.46 -7.03
C PRO A 100 12.06 1.06 -7.46
N ASP A 101 12.35 0.86 -8.75
CA ASP A 101 12.78 -0.43 -9.31
C ASP A 101 14.12 -0.93 -8.72
N VAL A 102 15.06 -0.01 -8.47
CA VAL A 102 16.33 -0.32 -7.81
C VAL A 102 16.09 -0.73 -6.35
N LEU A 103 15.26 0.03 -5.63
CA LEU A 103 14.94 -0.26 -4.23
C LEU A 103 14.18 -1.58 -4.07
N GLU A 104 13.31 -1.90 -5.02
CA GLU A 104 12.60 -3.17 -5.05
C GLU A 104 13.59 -4.34 -5.13
N SER A 105 14.56 -4.26 -6.06
CA SER A 105 15.62 -5.25 -6.20
C SER A 105 16.50 -5.35 -4.94
N ILE A 106 16.95 -4.22 -4.40
CA ILE A 106 17.78 -4.20 -3.17
C ILE A 106 17.01 -4.85 -1.99
N CYS A 107 15.77 -4.46 -1.77
CA CYS A 107 14.96 -5.00 -0.67
C CYS A 107 14.66 -6.48 -0.86
N TRP A 108 14.47 -6.95 -2.10
CA TRP A 108 14.30 -8.36 -2.39
C TRP A 108 15.55 -9.17 -2.02
N GLU A 109 16.74 -8.70 -2.42
CA GLU A 109 18.01 -9.37 -2.09
C GLU A 109 18.32 -9.33 -0.58
N LEU A 110 17.89 -8.29 0.14
CA LEU A 110 17.98 -8.24 1.61
C LEU A 110 17.07 -9.28 2.28
N LEU A 111 15.95 -9.65 1.67
CA LEU A 111 15.02 -10.66 2.20
C LEU A 111 15.47 -12.10 1.94
N GLN A 112 16.21 -12.38 0.86
CA GLN A 112 16.61 -13.75 0.46
C GLN A 112 17.34 -14.53 1.59
N PRO A 113 18.21 -13.89 2.40
CA PRO A 113 18.83 -14.54 3.55
C PRO A 113 17.92 -14.71 4.76
N ASN A 114 16.61 -14.44 4.67
CA ASN A 114 15.68 -14.35 5.80
C ASN A 114 16.09 -13.30 6.84
N CYS A 115 16.71 -12.22 6.39
CA CYS A 115 17.18 -11.16 7.27
C CYS A 115 16.05 -10.20 7.57
N LEU A 116 15.52 -10.27 8.79
CA LEU A 116 14.54 -9.31 9.28
C LEU A 116 15.24 -8.24 10.11
N PHE A 117 14.77 -7.01 9.99
CA PHE A 117 15.29 -5.85 10.68
C PHE A 117 14.28 -5.28 11.66
N ASP A 118 14.75 -4.69 12.73
CA ASP A 118 13.90 -3.98 13.69
C ASP A 118 13.42 -2.64 13.10
N GLU A 119 12.13 -2.42 13.09
CA GLU A 119 11.51 -1.23 12.48
C GLU A 119 11.90 0.10 13.16
N LYS A 120 12.32 0.07 14.42
CA LYS A 120 12.68 1.27 15.17
C LYS A 120 14.15 1.65 15.01
N THR A 121 15.01 0.65 14.90
CA THR A 121 16.47 0.82 14.95
C THR A 121 17.17 0.52 13.63
N GLY A 122 16.54 -0.22 12.70
CA GLY A 122 17.17 -0.72 11.47
C GLY A 122 18.24 -1.79 11.73
N LYS A 123 18.34 -2.31 12.95
CA LYS A 123 19.30 -3.37 13.27
C LYS A 123 18.74 -4.74 12.89
N PRO A 124 19.60 -5.67 12.42
CA PRO A 124 19.16 -7.02 12.13
C PRO A 124 18.66 -7.73 13.41
N LEU A 125 17.52 -8.40 13.32
CA LEU A 125 16.99 -9.21 14.39
C LEU A 125 17.94 -10.40 14.63
N ALA A 126 18.08 -10.80 15.90
CA ALA A 126 18.93 -11.93 16.33
C ALA A 126 20.44 -11.81 16.02
N GLY A 127 20.98 -10.59 15.82
CA GLY A 127 22.42 -10.38 15.63
C GLY A 127 22.99 -10.97 14.32
N TYR A 128 22.17 -11.13 13.32
CA TYR A 128 22.52 -11.76 12.06
C TYR A 128 23.47 -10.89 11.22
N LYS A 129 24.58 -11.46 10.75
CA LYS A 129 25.51 -10.81 9.83
C LYS A 129 24.95 -10.94 8.39
N TRP A 130 24.17 -9.95 7.97
CA TRP A 130 23.48 -9.95 6.68
C TRP A 130 24.38 -9.54 5.50
N GLU A 131 25.34 -8.65 5.71
CA GLU A 131 26.13 -7.99 4.65
C GLU A 131 26.88 -8.97 3.74
N PRO A 132 27.62 -10.00 4.24
CA PRO A 132 28.32 -10.94 3.35
C PRO A 132 27.38 -11.73 2.44
N LYS A 133 26.16 -12.04 2.92
CA LYS A 133 25.16 -12.75 2.12
C LYS A 133 24.50 -11.84 1.12
N PHE A 134 24.15 -10.62 1.52
CA PHE A 134 23.61 -9.59 0.65
C PHE A 134 24.60 -9.29 -0.47
N LYS A 135 25.89 -9.03 -0.15
CA LYS A 135 26.94 -8.80 -1.14
C LYS A 135 26.98 -9.91 -2.17
N LYS A 136 27.02 -11.17 -1.71
CA LYS A 136 27.05 -12.32 -2.62
C LYS A 136 25.81 -12.40 -3.52
N ALA A 137 24.61 -12.15 -2.97
CA ALA A 137 23.37 -12.22 -3.72
C ALA A 137 23.29 -11.11 -4.77
N ILE A 138 23.52 -9.85 -4.35
CA ILE A 138 23.40 -8.71 -5.25
C ILE A 138 24.42 -8.73 -6.38
N GLU A 139 25.68 -9.12 -6.11
CA GLU A 139 26.72 -9.21 -7.15
C GLU A 139 26.53 -10.43 -8.08
N GLN A 140 25.82 -11.46 -7.61
CA GLN A 140 25.47 -12.62 -8.44
C GLN A 140 24.32 -12.30 -9.40
N ASP A 141 23.26 -11.66 -8.90
CA ASP A 141 22.03 -11.41 -9.66
C ASP A 141 22.11 -10.11 -10.45
N TYR A 142 22.99 -9.17 -10.04
CA TYR A 142 23.28 -7.91 -10.71
C TYR A 142 24.78 -7.70 -10.88
N PRO A 143 25.43 -8.36 -11.89
CA PRO A 143 26.90 -8.38 -12.04
C PRO A 143 27.57 -7.00 -12.21
N GLU A 144 26.79 -5.98 -12.60
CA GLU A 144 27.29 -4.60 -12.73
C GLU A 144 27.20 -3.81 -11.44
N MET A 145 26.68 -4.41 -10.35
CA MET A 145 26.57 -3.80 -9.05
C MET A 145 27.65 -4.34 -8.11
N THR A 146 28.19 -3.47 -7.26
CA THR A 146 29.21 -3.80 -6.26
C THR A 146 28.82 -3.25 -4.90
N TYR A 147 28.89 -4.10 -3.85
CA TYR A 147 28.62 -3.68 -2.48
C TYR A 147 29.91 -3.55 -1.67
N ASP A 148 30.18 -2.33 -1.21
CA ASP A 148 31.30 -2.00 -0.32
C ASP A 148 30.82 -2.13 1.15
N MET A 149 31.37 -3.13 1.84
CA MET A 149 31.02 -3.42 3.24
C MET A 149 31.63 -2.43 4.24
N GLU A 150 32.71 -1.71 3.88
CA GLU A 150 33.35 -0.73 4.77
C GLU A 150 32.55 0.58 4.81
N ASN A 151 32.04 1.00 3.65
CA ASN A 151 31.26 2.23 3.50
C ASN A 151 29.75 1.98 3.49
N HIS A 152 29.29 0.74 3.61
CA HIS A 152 27.88 0.34 3.49
C HIS A 152 27.22 0.85 2.21
N SER A 153 27.97 0.94 1.11
CA SER A 153 27.50 1.53 -0.13
C SER A 153 27.34 0.48 -1.25
N LEU A 154 26.21 0.52 -1.91
CA LEU A 154 25.92 -0.21 -3.13
C LEU A 154 26.07 0.74 -4.30
N SER A 155 26.92 0.40 -5.27
CA SER A 155 27.15 1.22 -6.46
C SER A 155 27.32 0.37 -7.71
N GLY A 156 26.97 0.93 -8.86
CA GLY A 156 27.10 0.26 -10.15
C GLY A 156 26.06 0.70 -11.16
N SER A 157 25.85 -0.10 -12.20
CA SER A 157 24.82 0.12 -13.20
C SER A 157 23.68 -0.85 -13.03
N LEU A 158 22.46 -0.33 -13.01
CA LEU A 158 21.24 -1.13 -13.04
C LEU A 158 20.32 -0.60 -14.15
N ASN A 159 19.94 -1.45 -15.09
CA ASN A 159 19.13 -1.08 -16.25
C ASN A 159 19.69 0.10 -17.07
N GLY A 160 21.02 0.25 -17.11
CA GLY A 160 21.71 1.31 -17.85
C GLY A 160 21.89 2.63 -17.10
N ASP A 161 21.39 2.73 -15.88
CA ASP A 161 21.57 3.91 -15.04
C ASP A 161 22.59 3.66 -13.93
N LEU A 162 23.41 4.67 -13.66
CA LEU A 162 24.34 4.63 -12.53
C LEU A 162 23.56 4.84 -11.21
N VAL A 163 23.77 3.93 -10.29
CA VAL A 163 23.11 3.91 -8.99
C VAL A 163 24.15 3.94 -7.89
N THR A 164 23.90 4.73 -6.86
CA THR A 164 24.66 4.71 -5.61
C THR A 164 23.69 4.84 -4.45
N VAL A 165 23.67 3.83 -3.55
CA VAL A 165 22.78 3.78 -2.38
C VAL A 165 23.57 3.40 -1.14
N ILE A 166 23.42 4.17 -0.07
CA ILE A 166 24.00 3.83 1.25
C ILE A 166 22.98 2.96 2.00
N ILE A 167 23.39 1.75 2.36
CA ILE A 167 22.56 0.77 3.08
C ILE A 167 22.95 0.76 4.55
N ASP A 168 22.76 1.88 5.22
CA ASP A 168 23.01 2.05 6.64
C ASP A 168 21.76 1.71 7.50
N SER A 169 21.86 1.90 8.79
CA SER A 169 20.76 1.65 9.73
C SER A 169 19.54 2.55 9.47
N ILE A 170 19.74 3.75 8.91
CA ILE A 170 18.65 4.68 8.57
C ILE A 170 17.90 4.16 7.35
N PHE A 171 18.62 3.72 6.32
CA PHE A 171 18.03 3.07 5.16
C PHE A 171 17.25 1.83 5.58
N LEU A 172 17.85 0.92 6.33
CA LEU A 172 17.23 -0.33 6.77
C LEU A 172 15.98 -0.09 7.61
N LYS A 173 16.00 0.89 8.51
CA LYS A 173 14.82 1.32 9.27
C LYS A 173 13.68 1.76 8.35
N ASN A 174 13.98 2.56 7.33
CA ASN A 174 12.97 3.02 6.37
C ASN A 174 12.48 1.90 5.44
N ALA A 175 13.36 0.99 5.05
CA ALA A 175 13.07 -0.12 4.17
C ALA A 175 12.24 -1.23 4.85
N THR A 176 12.32 -1.38 6.17
CA THR A 176 11.71 -2.51 6.90
C THR A 176 10.20 -2.62 6.67
N LYS A 177 9.47 -1.50 6.61
CA LYS A 177 8.03 -1.52 6.35
C LYS A 177 7.72 -2.07 4.95
N PHE A 178 8.49 -1.68 3.95
CA PHE A 178 8.34 -2.19 2.60
C PHE A 178 8.74 -3.67 2.53
N MET A 179 9.86 -4.05 3.14
CA MET A 179 10.32 -5.44 3.19
C MET A 179 9.31 -6.37 3.88
N ASN A 180 8.61 -5.91 4.93
CA ASN A 180 7.56 -6.67 5.58
C ASN A 180 6.36 -6.96 4.65
N VAL A 181 6.03 -6.06 3.74
CA VAL A 181 5.01 -6.31 2.72
C VAL A 181 5.54 -7.26 1.64
N MET A 182 6.78 -7.06 1.18
CA MET A 182 7.42 -7.98 0.21
C MET A 182 7.50 -9.41 0.74
N ALA A 183 7.88 -9.59 2.02
CA ALA A 183 8.02 -10.91 2.65
C ALA A 183 6.71 -11.73 2.73
N GLN A 184 5.58 -11.11 2.44
CA GLN A 184 4.30 -11.81 2.33
C GLN A 184 4.14 -12.55 1.00
N ASN A 185 5.04 -12.35 0.04
CA ASN A 185 4.99 -12.92 -1.30
C ASN A 185 6.19 -13.84 -1.52
N ASP A 186 5.97 -14.89 -2.30
CA ASP A 186 7.01 -15.85 -2.69
C ASP A 186 7.85 -15.33 -3.85
N THR A 187 7.35 -14.32 -4.57
CA THR A 187 7.99 -13.65 -5.68
C THR A 187 7.50 -12.21 -5.81
N ILE A 188 8.31 -11.38 -6.46
CA ILE A 188 7.94 -10.01 -6.83
C ILE A 188 7.76 -9.87 -8.36
N PHE A 189 7.82 -10.95 -9.10
CA PHE A 189 7.78 -10.94 -10.56
C PHE A 189 6.44 -11.38 -11.10
N VAL A 190 5.89 -10.62 -12.03
CA VAL A 190 4.60 -10.88 -12.67
C VAL A 190 4.68 -10.65 -14.18
N ARG A 191 3.77 -11.30 -14.91
CA ARG A 191 3.39 -10.94 -16.27
C ARG A 191 1.94 -10.52 -16.29
N PHE A 192 1.59 -9.56 -17.10
CA PHE A 192 0.21 -9.11 -17.20
C PHE A 192 -0.12 -8.50 -18.56
N CYS A 193 -1.40 -8.46 -18.87
CA CYS A 193 -1.95 -7.73 -20.00
C CYS A 193 -3.37 -7.27 -19.67
N ASN A 194 -3.90 -6.32 -20.45
CA ASN A 194 -5.32 -6.01 -20.33
C ASN A 194 -6.16 -7.18 -20.85
N LYS A 195 -7.30 -7.46 -20.25
CA LYS A 195 -8.23 -8.49 -20.74
C LYS A 195 -8.78 -8.20 -22.14
N SER A 196 -8.86 -6.92 -22.52
CA SER A 196 -9.21 -6.51 -23.88
C SER A 196 -8.24 -7.04 -24.93
N ASP A 197 -6.98 -7.29 -24.54
CA ASP A 197 -5.91 -7.71 -25.43
C ASP A 197 -5.84 -9.25 -25.52
N GLY A 198 -6.69 -9.97 -24.79
CA GLY A 198 -6.77 -11.42 -24.79
C GLY A 198 -5.93 -12.08 -23.70
N ASP A 199 -5.35 -13.24 -24.02
CA ASP A 199 -4.47 -13.98 -23.11
C ASP A 199 -3.07 -13.33 -23.05
N ILE A 200 -2.37 -13.55 -21.93
CA ILE A 200 -1.01 -13.05 -21.75
C ILE A 200 -0.08 -13.71 -22.77
N PRO A 201 0.58 -12.92 -23.65
CA PRO A 201 1.51 -13.46 -24.64
C PRO A 201 2.64 -14.26 -23.99
N LYS A 202 3.10 -15.34 -24.66
CA LYS A 202 4.21 -16.18 -24.14
C LYS A 202 5.53 -15.43 -24.00
N ASP A 203 5.71 -14.40 -24.79
CA ASP A 203 6.87 -13.51 -24.83
C ASP A 203 6.64 -12.20 -24.07
N ALA A 204 5.52 -12.07 -23.34
CA ALA A 204 5.27 -10.90 -22.51
C ALA A 204 6.42 -10.67 -21.53
N PRO A 205 6.87 -9.42 -21.34
CA PRO A 205 7.97 -9.12 -20.44
C PRO A 205 7.62 -9.52 -19.00
N ILE A 206 8.62 -10.00 -18.28
CA ILE A 206 8.54 -10.20 -16.84
C ILE A 206 8.78 -8.83 -16.20
N MET A 207 7.87 -8.41 -15.35
CA MET A 207 7.89 -7.13 -14.63
C MET A 207 7.87 -7.37 -13.14
N THR A 208 8.29 -6.37 -12.38
CA THR A 208 8.16 -6.40 -10.92
C THR A 208 6.75 -5.99 -10.48
N MET A 209 6.41 -6.29 -9.22
CA MET A 209 5.15 -5.85 -8.62
C MET A 209 5.02 -4.32 -8.61
N GLY A 210 6.13 -3.60 -8.38
CA GLY A 210 6.14 -2.13 -8.44
C GLY A 210 5.71 -1.62 -9.81
N GLN A 211 6.31 -2.15 -10.87
CA GLN A 211 5.95 -1.79 -12.25
C GLN A 211 4.49 -2.15 -12.60
N PHE A 212 3.98 -3.25 -12.06
CA PHE A 212 2.58 -3.61 -12.22
C PHE A 212 1.65 -2.61 -11.52
N PHE A 213 1.97 -2.19 -10.29
CA PHE A 213 1.16 -1.20 -9.57
C PHE A 213 1.22 0.18 -10.22
N ASP A 214 2.37 0.59 -10.75
CA ASP A 214 2.50 1.84 -11.50
C ASP A 214 1.61 1.81 -12.75
N PHE A 215 1.68 0.73 -13.54
CA PHE A 215 0.81 0.55 -14.71
C PHE A 215 -0.67 0.58 -14.35
N THR A 216 -1.07 -0.13 -13.29
CA THR A 216 -2.48 -0.18 -12.90
C THR A 216 -2.96 1.13 -12.30
N GLY A 217 -2.09 1.87 -11.58
CA GLY A 217 -2.36 3.20 -11.06
C GLY A 217 -2.58 4.23 -12.17
N GLU A 218 -1.74 4.22 -13.20
CA GLU A 218 -1.91 5.14 -14.34
C GLU A 218 -3.16 4.85 -15.16
N LYS A 219 -3.54 3.56 -15.28
CA LYS A 219 -4.58 3.16 -16.23
C LYS A 219 -5.95 2.92 -15.60
N TYR A 220 -6.00 2.42 -14.37
CA TYR A 220 -7.23 1.92 -13.74
C TYR A 220 -7.55 2.60 -12.41
N ASP A 221 -6.85 3.68 -12.07
CA ASP A 221 -7.19 4.45 -10.88
C ASP A 221 -8.60 5.04 -10.99
N ILE A 222 -9.23 5.27 -9.84
CA ILE A 222 -10.58 5.83 -9.80
C ILE A 222 -10.47 7.34 -9.95
N ASP A 223 -11.20 7.88 -10.93
CA ASP A 223 -11.29 9.32 -11.12
C ASP A 223 -12.04 9.97 -9.94
N VAL A 224 -11.27 10.50 -9.02
CA VAL A 224 -11.77 11.27 -7.88
C VAL A 224 -11.84 12.73 -8.28
N GLU A 225 -13.05 13.29 -8.30
CA GLU A 225 -13.26 14.71 -8.56
C GLU A 225 -12.76 15.55 -7.39
N GLN A 226 -13.10 15.13 -6.17
CA GLN A 226 -12.70 15.83 -4.95
C GLN A 226 -12.61 14.85 -3.77
N ARG A 227 -11.58 15.04 -2.93
CA ARG A 227 -11.48 14.45 -1.59
C ARG A 227 -11.91 15.49 -0.56
N PHE A 228 -12.82 15.11 0.33
CA PHE A 228 -13.32 15.97 1.40
C PHE A 228 -12.57 15.69 2.71
N LYS A 229 -12.03 16.74 3.32
CA LYS A 229 -11.36 16.66 4.64
C LYS A 229 -12.35 16.80 5.80
N GLY A 230 -13.46 17.51 5.55
CA GLY A 230 -14.50 17.73 6.53
C GLY A 230 -15.86 17.95 5.89
N VAL A 231 -16.91 17.85 6.72
CA VAL A 231 -18.31 17.99 6.29
C VAL A 231 -18.59 19.35 5.63
N GLY A 232 -17.88 20.41 6.07
CA GLY A 232 -18.05 21.77 5.54
C GLY A 232 -17.57 21.95 4.08
N GLU A 233 -16.76 20.99 3.56
CA GLU A 233 -16.28 21.04 2.18
C GLU A 233 -17.22 20.29 1.22
N VAL A 234 -18.15 19.49 1.76
CA VAL A 234 -19.08 18.70 0.93
C VAL A 234 -20.18 19.59 0.40
N PRO A 235 -20.39 19.64 -0.94
CA PRO A 235 -21.50 20.36 -1.53
C PRO A 235 -22.85 19.96 -0.92
N THR A 236 -23.75 20.91 -0.70
CA THR A 236 -24.99 20.68 0.06
C THR A 236 -25.87 19.58 -0.53
N ASP A 237 -25.96 19.51 -1.86
CA ASP A 237 -26.74 18.48 -2.57
C ASP A 237 -26.12 17.08 -2.41
N LEU A 238 -24.78 16.99 -2.48
CA LEU A 238 -24.05 15.75 -2.27
C LEU A 238 -24.15 15.30 -0.80
N LEU A 239 -24.04 16.23 0.16
CA LEU A 239 -24.22 15.95 1.58
C LEU A 239 -25.64 15.43 1.85
N PHE A 240 -26.67 16.06 1.26
CA PHE A 240 -28.05 15.60 1.39
C PHE A 240 -28.20 14.17 0.84
N ARG A 241 -27.70 13.89 -0.36
CA ARG A 241 -27.79 12.55 -0.97
C ARG A 241 -27.04 11.48 -0.16
N SER A 242 -25.86 11.81 0.37
CA SER A 242 -25.02 10.85 1.09
C SER A 242 -25.47 10.60 2.55
N THR A 243 -26.16 11.56 3.18
CA THR A 243 -26.52 11.45 4.60
C THR A 243 -28.01 11.28 4.84
N MET A 244 -28.87 11.87 3.99
CA MET A 244 -30.32 11.88 4.18
C MET A 244 -31.05 10.87 3.30
N ASN A 245 -30.55 10.56 2.09
CA ASN A 245 -31.22 9.62 1.21
C ASN A 245 -31.09 8.18 1.74
N PRO A 246 -32.19 7.49 2.09
CA PRO A 246 -32.16 6.14 2.66
C PRO A 246 -31.50 5.09 1.76
N ALA A 247 -31.55 5.29 0.44
CA ALA A 247 -30.98 4.33 -0.53
C ALA A 247 -29.45 4.45 -0.67
N LEU A 248 -28.87 5.59 -0.31
CA LEU A 248 -27.45 5.89 -0.54
C LEU A 248 -26.67 6.09 0.76
N ARG A 249 -27.33 6.54 1.83
CA ARG A 249 -26.69 6.87 3.10
C ARG A 249 -26.06 5.66 3.78
N LYS A 250 -24.92 5.90 4.43
CA LYS A 250 -24.27 4.95 5.35
C LYS A 250 -24.48 5.43 6.78
N LEU A 251 -25.00 4.55 7.64
CA LEU A 251 -25.24 4.84 9.04
C LEU A 251 -24.44 3.90 9.92
N TYR A 252 -23.74 4.44 10.91
CA TYR A 252 -23.17 3.67 12.01
C TYR A 252 -24.07 3.77 13.23
N LYS A 253 -24.45 2.63 13.78
CA LYS A 253 -25.19 2.56 15.02
C LYS A 253 -24.24 2.85 16.18
N ILE A 254 -24.63 3.74 17.09
CA ILE A 254 -23.87 4.03 18.30
C ILE A 254 -24.39 3.13 19.41
N THR A 255 -23.50 2.33 20.01
CA THR A 255 -23.82 1.39 21.10
C THR A 255 -23.30 1.92 22.43
N MET A 256 -23.72 1.29 23.53
CA MET A 256 -23.20 1.61 24.87
C MET A 256 -21.72 1.26 25.02
N ASP A 257 -21.21 0.31 24.21
CA ASP A 257 -19.80 -0.07 24.23
C ASP A 257 -18.91 1.05 23.70
N ASP A 258 -19.42 1.92 22.85
CA ASP A 258 -18.70 3.07 22.31
C ASP A 258 -18.53 4.20 23.35
N VAL A 259 -19.41 4.28 24.35
CA VAL A 259 -19.43 5.39 25.32
C VAL A 259 -18.20 5.43 26.21
N PRO A 260 -17.74 4.32 26.83
CA PRO A 260 -16.52 4.31 27.64
C PRO A 260 -15.29 4.76 26.85
N GLU A 261 -15.14 4.29 25.62
CA GLU A 261 -14.01 4.65 24.76
C GLU A 261 -14.11 6.11 24.32
N ALA A 262 -15.28 6.59 23.94
CA ALA A 262 -15.50 8.00 23.60
C ALA A 262 -15.16 8.91 24.78
N MET A 263 -15.57 8.56 26.01
CA MET A 263 -15.23 9.31 27.23
C MET A 263 -13.73 9.29 27.51
N ARG A 264 -13.07 8.15 27.34
CA ARG A 264 -11.61 8.02 27.46
C ARG A 264 -10.90 8.96 26.49
N ILE A 265 -11.24 8.92 25.22
CA ILE A 265 -10.65 9.78 24.18
C ILE A 265 -10.91 11.26 24.45
N LEU A 266 -12.15 11.64 24.80
CA LEU A 266 -12.48 13.02 25.16
C LEU A 266 -11.67 13.53 26.35
N THR A 267 -11.47 12.69 27.37
CA THR A 267 -10.66 13.04 28.55
C THR A 267 -9.19 13.25 28.16
N ILE A 268 -8.65 12.40 27.29
CA ILE A 268 -7.28 12.55 26.78
C ILE A 268 -7.13 13.82 25.94
N LEU A 269 -8.08 14.08 25.03
CA LEU A 269 -7.99 15.22 24.10
C LEU A 269 -8.24 16.56 24.77
N HIS A 270 -9.19 16.64 25.72
CA HIS A 270 -9.68 17.89 26.31
C HIS A 270 -9.39 18.04 27.81
N GLY A 271 -8.84 17.02 28.48
CA GLY A 271 -8.50 17.10 29.91
C GLY A 271 -7.35 18.07 30.17
N ASP A 272 -7.46 18.87 31.24
CA ASP A 272 -6.50 19.93 31.60
C ASP A 272 -5.08 19.37 31.86
N ASN A 273 -4.97 18.16 32.42
CA ASN A 273 -3.70 17.53 32.79
C ASN A 273 -3.31 16.34 31.90
N ALA A 274 -3.90 16.23 30.73
CA ALA A 274 -3.74 15.06 29.84
C ALA A 274 -2.61 15.20 28.79
N SER A 275 -1.65 16.09 28.99
CA SER A 275 -0.55 16.30 28.01
C SER A 275 0.32 15.06 27.80
N HIS A 276 0.59 14.31 28.88
CA HIS A 276 1.32 13.06 28.83
C HIS A 276 0.54 11.97 28.07
N ASP A 277 -0.75 11.83 28.35
CA ASP A 277 -1.61 10.83 27.71
C ASP A 277 -1.83 11.16 26.23
N ARG A 278 -1.94 12.46 25.86
CA ARG A 278 -1.95 12.89 24.45
C ARG A 278 -0.68 12.50 23.72
N LYS A 279 0.48 12.68 24.36
CA LYS A 279 1.77 12.29 23.79
C LYS A 279 1.84 10.77 23.56
N LEU A 280 1.43 9.99 24.57
CA LEU A 280 1.36 8.52 24.47
C LEU A 280 0.38 8.06 23.38
N LEU A 281 -0.76 8.73 23.24
CA LEU A 281 -1.73 8.44 22.17
C LEU A 281 -1.07 8.60 20.80
N ILE A 282 -0.38 9.73 20.56
CA ILE A 282 0.32 10.01 19.30
C ILE A 282 1.47 9.04 19.05
N GLU A 283 2.23 8.69 20.09
CA GLU A 283 3.38 7.78 19.98
C GLU A 283 2.96 6.32 19.75
N ASN A 284 1.83 5.91 20.29
CA ASN A 284 1.32 4.54 20.19
C ASN A 284 0.43 4.32 18.95
N ASP A 285 -0.25 5.36 18.48
CA ASP A 285 -1.00 5.27 17.25
C ASP A 285 -0.07 5.24 16.04
N LYS A 286 -0.30 4.26 15.18
CA LYS A 286 0.43 4.11 13.92
C LYS A 286 -0.15 5.07 12.88
N PHE A 287 -0.03 6.38 13.13
CA PHE A 287 -0.37 7.37 12.12
C PHE A 287 0.54 7.21 10.91
N THR A 288 -0.06 7.06 9.76
CA THR A 288 0.64 7.14 8.47
C THR A 288 0.60 8.58 7.96
N LEU A 289 1.49 8.94 7.03
CA LEU A 289 1.43 10.24 6.38
C LEU A 289 0.11 10.50 5.65
N GLU A 290 -0.64 9.44 5.32
CA GLU A 290 -1.98 9.54 4.74
C GLU A 290 -3.07 9.92 5.76
N ASP A 291 -2.81 9.70 7.04
CA ASP A 291 -3.71 10.08 8.13
C ASP A 291 -3.52 11.55 8.52
N ILE A 292 -2.40 12.15 8.12
CA ILE A 292 -2.08 13.56 8.31
C ILE A 292 -2.44 14.26 6.99
N ASP A 293 -3.48 15.06 7.02
CA ASP A 293 -3.82 15.92 5.89
C ASP A 293 -2.72 16.96 5.66
N ASN A 294 -2.02 16.86 4.53
CA ASN A 294 -1.14 17.90 4.02
C ASN A 294 -1.96 18.92 3.22
#